data_11e9c6e34553bf9cd7b5b2793fed27b9
#
_entry.id   11e9c6e34553bf9cd7b5b2793fed27b9
#
_cell.length_a   1.000
_cell.length_b   1.000
_cell.length_c   1.000
_cell.angle_alpha   90.00
_cell.angle_beta   90.00
_cell.angle_gamma   90.00
#
_symmetry.space_group_name_H-M   'P 1'
#
loop_
_entity.id
_entity.type
_entity.pdbx_description
1 polymer ?
#
loop_
_entity_poly.entity_id
_entity_poly.type
_entity_poly.pdbx_seq_one_letter_code
_entity_poly.pdbx_strand_id
1 'polypeptide(L)'
;YDQVIHCEGKHIYPGFIAPNSRLGLVEIDAVRASRDQREVGQFKPHVRSLIAYNTESRITSTVRTNGVLMAEVAPVGGVIAGTSSIFNLDGWNWEDAVLKKDNGIHINWPSIQTSLGSDQKKDGEWKEKYAESVTELKQFFKEAEAYNKAEYHLEKNIRFEAMKPVFAQKKKVFVHADRVQEITDAVYFFDEYDFQLVLVGGYDAWLLADLLKDRSIPVVLRRVHELPMNQDDDVDLPYKMPKILADKGLLVCLDNSGSMEAMGTRNLPFYAG
;
A
#
# COMPACT_ATOMS: atom_id res chain seq x y z
N TYR A 1 19.93 25.10 23.46
CA TYR A 1 19.61 24.96 22.04
C TYR A 1 20.92 24.91 21.27
N ASP A 2 21.20 23.83 20.56
CA ASP A 2 22.47 23.64 19.85
C ASP A 2 22.50 24.40 18.52
N GLN A 3 21.33 24.78 17.97
CA GLN A 3 21.22 25.52 16.72
C GLN A 3 19.97 26.41 16.70
N VAL A 4 20.11 27.65 16.24
CA VAL A 4 19.02 28.61 16.01
C VAL A 4 18.96 28.92 14.53
N ILE A 5 17.78 28.70 13.90
CA ILE A 5 17.53 29.01 12.51
C ILE A 5 16.63 30.24 12.43
N HIS A 6 17.09 31.33 11.80
CA HIS A 6 16.30 32.53 11.57
C HIS A 6 15.44 32.35 10.32
N CYS A 7 14.10 32.40 10.47
CA CYS A 7 13.14 32.16 9.39
C CYS A 7 12.27 33.38 9.09
N GLU A 8 12.83 34.60 9.21
CA GLU A 8 12.10 35.83 9.00
C GLU A 8 11.42 35.86 7.61
N GLY A 9 10.11 36.11 7.58
CA GLY A 9 9.31 36.14 6.35
C GLY A 9 9.07 34.80 5.67
N LYS A 10 9.42 33.66 6.32
CA LYS A 10 9.20 32.30 5.80
C LYS A 10 8.22 31.52 6.66
N HIS A 11 7.50 30.61 6.03
CA HIS A 11 6.63 29.65 6.72
C HIS A 11 7.35 28.31 6.84
N ILE A 12 7.21 27.65 7.98
CA ILE A 12 7.77 26.33 8.25
C ILE A 12 6.62 25.34 8.32
N TYR A 13 6.72 24.25 7.55
CA TYR A 13 5.75 23.16 7.51
C TYR A 13 6.44 21.84 7.82
N PRO A 14 5.74 20.85 8.44
CA PRO A 14 6.23 19.48 8.50
C PRO A 14 6.48 18.93 7.10
N GLY A 15 7.50 18.07 6.97
CA GLY A 15 7.72 17.37 5.71
C GLY A 15 6.60 16.37 5.41
N PHE A 16 6.31 16.20 4.12
CA PHE A 16 5.34 15.21 3.66
C PHE A 16 5.88 13.79 3.82
N ILE A 17 4.96 12.86 4.01
CA ILE A 17 5.22 11.41 4.06
C ILE A 17 4.53 10.79 2.86
N ALA A 18 5.28 10.12 1.98
CA ALA A 18 4.73 9.38 0.86
C ALA A 18 4.37 7.96 1.31
N PRO A 19 3.08 7.59 1.42
CA PRO A 19 2.67 6.22 1.70
C PRO A 19 2.82 5.36 0.44
N ASN A 20 2.87 4.05 0.63
CA ASN A 20 2.83 3.04 -0.45
C ASN A 20 3.76 3.35 -1.64
N SER A 21 4.93 3.90 -1.37
CA SER A 21 5.87 4.39 -2.37
C SER A 21 6.81 3.28 -2.88
N ARG A 22 7.40 3.51 -4.05
CA ARG A 22 8.46 2.67 -4.64
C ARG A 22 9.79 3.39 -4.74
N LEU A 23 9.94 4.50 -4.05
CA LEU A 23 11.20 5.23 -3.96
C LEU A 23 12.32 4.31 -3.48
N GLY A 24 13.46 4.38 -4.15
CA GLY A 24 14.61 3.52 -3.87
C GLY A 24 14.47 2.06 -4.31
N LEU A 25 13.30 1.63 -4.85
CA LEU A 25 13.11 0.30 -5.45
C LEU A 25 13.07 0.36 -6.99
N VAL A 26 12.92 1.53 -7.56
CA VAL A 26 12.85 1.74 -9.02
C VAL A 26 13.64 2.99 -9.38
N GLU A 27 14.59 2.85 -10.31
CA GLU A 27 15.34 3.98 -10.84
C GLU A 27 14.85 4.36 -12.24
N ILE A 28 14.94 3.45 -13.20
CA ILE A 28 14.50 3.66 -14.58
C ILE A 28 13.41 2.64 -14.89
N ASP A 29 12.18 3.08 -14.99
CA ASP A 29 11.03 2.19 -15.12
C ASP A 29 11.08 1.31 -16.40
N ALA A 30 11.68 1.80 -17.46
CA ALA A 30 11.89 1.06 -18.69
C ALA A 30 13.02 0.01 -18.62
N VAL A 31 13.87 0.03 -17.60
CA VAL A 31 15.03 -0.86 -17.46
C VAL A 31 14.80 -1.86 -16.35
N ARG A 32 14.56 -3.13 -16.70
CA ARG A 32 14.27 -4.18 -15.72
C ARG A 32 15.35 -4.33 -14.64
N ALA A 33 16.60 -4.21 -14.99
CA ALA A 33 17.73 -4.36 -14.06
C ALA A 33 17.78 -3.27 -12.96
N SER A 34 17.00 -2.20 -13.09
CA SER A 34 16.88 -1.12 -12.11
C SER A 34 15.56 -1.14 -11.32
N ARG A 35 14.84 -2.26 -11.34
CA ARG A 35 13.53 -2.42 -10.68
C ARG A 35 13.57 -3.58 -9.70
N ASP A 36 13.72 -3.28 -8.42
CA ASP A 36 13.76 -4.23 -7.30
C ASP A 36 12.44 -4.25 -6.49
N GLN A 37 11.38 -3.73 -7.09
CA GLN A 37 10.08 -3.63 -6.45
C GLN A 37 9.28 -4.94 -6.41
N ARG A 38 9.68 -5.95 -7.19
CA ARG A 38 8.89 -7.18 -7.39
C ARG A 38 9.74 -8.43 -7.41
N GLU A 39 9.29 -9.41 -6.62
CA GLU A 39 9.79 -10.79 -6.63
C GLU A 39 8.83 -11.78 -7.28
N VAL A 40 9.35 -12.98 -7.61
CA VAL A 40 8.58 -14.09 -8.18
C VAL A 40 7.69 -14.74 -7.11
N GLY A 41 6.49 -15.15 -7.50
CA GLY A 41 5.53 -15.85 -6.63
C GLY A 41 4.31 -15.02 -6.27
N GLN A 42 3.26 -15.71 -5.78
CA GLN A 42 1.99 -15.10 -5.40
C GLN A 42 1.94 -14.72 -3.92
N PHE A 43 2.45 -15.56 -3.03
CA PHE A 43 2.42 -15.36 -1.58
C PHE A 43 3.84 -15.16 -1.06
N LYS A 44 4.23 -13.89 -0.82
CA LYS A 44 5.61 -13.48 -0.51
C LYS A 44 5.73 -12.62 0.75
N PRO A 45 5.11 -12.97 1.87
CA PRO A 45 5.15 -12.15 3.08
C PRO A 45 6.58 -11.91 3.62
N HIS A 46 7.52 -12.80 3.28
CA HIS A 46 8.93 -12.76 3.67
C HIS A 46 9.78 -11.78 2.83
N VAL A 47 9.27 -11.32 1.68
CA VAL A 47 9.95 -10.30 0.88
C VAL A 47 9.87 -8.96 1.60
N ARG A 48 10.99 -8.27 1.71
CA ARG A 48 11.11 -7.02 2.49
C ARG A 48 11.69 -5.92 1.62
N SER A 49 10.98 -4.80 1.51
CA SER A 49 11.49 -3.60 0.84
C SER A 49 12.78 -3.07 1.49
N LEU A 50 12.94 -3.34 2.79
CA LEU A 50 14.06 -2.88 3.60
C LEU A 50 15.43 -3.20 2.97
N ILE A 51 15.58 -4.43 2.46
CA ILE A 51 16.88 -4.91 1.95
C ILE A 51 17.15 -4.40 0.53
N ALA A 52 16.09 -4.13 -0.24
CA ALA A 52 16.19 -3.67 -1.62
C ALA A 52 16.27 -2.13 -1.74
N TYR A 53 16.09 -1.41 -0.63
CA TYR A 53 16.05 0.05 -0.66
C TYR A 53 17.41 0.67 -1.01
N ASN A 54 17.44 1.40 -2.12
CA ASN A 54 18.61 2.15 -2.58
C ASN A 54 18.55 3.60 -2.08
N THR A 55 19.43 3.94 -1.14
CA THR A 55 19.56 5.32 -0.61
C THR A 55 20.20 6.28 -1.60
N GLU A 56 21.01 5.78 -2.55
CA GLU A 56 21.69 6.59 -3.56
C GLU A 56 20.80 6.93 -4.78
N SER A 57 19.51 6.61 -4.71
CA SER A 57 18.56 6.91 -5.76
C SER A 57 18.52 8.42 -6.07
N ARG A 58 18.75 8.78 -7.31
CA ARG A 58 18.65 10.17 -7.77
C ARG A 58 17.22 10.70 -7.74
N ILE A 59 16.26 9.81 -7.83
CA ILE A 59 14.83 10.18 -7.73
C ILE A 59 14.54 10.66 -6.32
N THR A 60 15.04 9.98 -5.30
CA THR A 60 14.83 10.32 -3.89
C THR A 60 15.30 11.74 -3.57
N SER A 61 16.49 12.15 -4.07
CA SER A 61 16.98 13.51 -3.87
C SER A 61 16.07 14.56 -4.50
N THR A 62 15.52 14.30 -5.68
CA THR A 62 14.58 15.20 -6.38
C THR A 62 13.24 15.31 -5.62
N VAL A 63 12.73 14.20 -5.09
CA VAL A 63 11.49 14.16 -4.31
C VAL A 63 11.66 14.96 -3.02
N ARG A 64 12.79 14.84 -2.36
CA ARG A 64 13.12 15.54 -1.13
C ARG A 64 13.14 17.07 -1.30
N THR A 65 13.62 17.57 -2.42
CA THR A 65 13.62 19.02 -2.69
C THR A 65 12.21 19.62 -2.82
N ASN A 66 11.21 18.79 -3.01
CA ASN A 66 9.78 19.19 -3.01
C ASN A 66 9.10 19.03 -1.64
N GLY A 67 9.86 18.78 -0.58
CA GLY A 67 9.35 18.72 0.78
C GLY A 67 8.81 17.36 1.22
N VAL A 68 8.96 16.30 0.41
CA VAL A 68 8.65 14.93 0.83
C VAL A 68 9.89 14.37 1.51
N LEU A 69 9.84 14.20 2.82
CA LEU A 69 11.01 13.86 3.64
C LEU A 69 11.04 12.39 4.08
N MET A 70 9.90 11.72 4.06
CA MET A 70 9.76 10.32 4.47
C MET A 70 8.93 9.56 3.45
N ALA A 71 9.16 8.26 3.35
CA ALA A 71 8.34 7.36 2.54
C ALA A 71 8.13 6.02 3.22
N GLU A 72 6.92 5.49 3.14
CA GLU A 72 6.67 4.07 3.32
C GLU A 72 6.94 3.37 2.00
N VAL A 73 7.99 2.59 1.94
CA VAL A 73 8.41 1.89 0.73
C VAL A 73 7.87 0.47 0.75
N ALA A 74 7.08 0.13 -0.26
CA ALA A 74 6.34 -1.13 -0.34
C ALA A 74 6.72 -1.93 -1.59
N PRO A 75 6.89 -3.26 -1.46
CA PRO A 75 7.05 -4.14 -2.62
C PRO A 75 5.70 -4.33 -3.32
N VAL A 76 5.73 -4.78 -4.56
CA VAL A 76 4.54 -4.99 -5.38
C VAL A 76 4.45 -6.38 -6.00
N GLY A 77 3.25 -6.70 -6.50
CA GLY A 77 2.97 -7.91 -7.27
C GLY A 77 2.74 -9.15 -6.42
N GLY A 78 2.05 -10.12 -7.01
CA GLY A 78 1.49 -11.28 -6.31
C GLY A 78 0.29 -10.90 -5.44
N VAL A 79 -0.30 -11.89 -4.80
CA VAL A 79 -1.42 -11.70 -3.85
C VAL A 79 -0.89 -11.11 -2.54
N ILE A 80 0.15 -11.69 -1.97
CA ILE A 80 0.90 -11.07 -0.87
C ILE A 80 2.21 -10.54 -1.44
N ALA A 81 2.34 -9.22 -1.56
CA ALA A 81 3.47 -8.59 -2.21
C ALA A 81 4.74 -8.62 -1.35
N GLY A 82 4.58 -8.48 -0.05
CA GLY A 82 5.69 -8.45 0.90
C GLY A 82 5.49 -7.42 2.00
N THR A 83 6.56 -7.09 2.68
CA THR A 83 6.58 -6.22 3.86
C THR A 83 7.20 -4.87 3.52
N SER A 84 6.49 -3.78 3.85
CA SER A 84 6.97 -2.39 3.73
C SER A 84 7.78 -1.94 4.93
N SER A 85 8.58 -0.90 4.73
CA SER A 85 9.32 -0.20 5.79
C SER A 85 9.25 1.30 5.56
N ILE A 86 9.42 2.09 6.62
CA ILE A 86 9.39 3.55 6.56
C ILE A 86 10.83 4.06 6.61
N PHE A 87 11.16 4.93 5.66
CA PHE A 87 12.47 5.53 5.51
C PHE A 87 12.41 7.05 5.59
N ASN A 88 13.44 7.62 6.17
CA ASN A 88 13.84 8.98 5.91
C ASN A 88 14.48 9.02 4.51
N LEU A 89 14.15 10.02 3.70
CA LEU A 89 14.70 10.16 2.35
C LEU A 89 16.11 10.78 2.34
N ASP A 90 16.76 10.80 3.49
CA ASP A 90 18.15 11.23 3.70
C ASP A 90 18.85 10.20 4.59
N GLY A 91 19.83 9.51 4.06
CA GLY A 91 20.57 8.49 4.79
C GLY A 91 21.72 7.96 3.94
N TRP A 92 22.82 7.58 4.62
CA TRP A 92 24.01 7.04 3.97
C TRP A 92 23.77 5.64 3.41
N ASN A 93 23.03 4.82 4.16
CA ASN A 93 22.63 3.47 3.78
C ASN A 93 21.22 3.19 4.30
N TRP A 94 20.65 2.03 3.98
CA TRP A 94 19.30 1.69 4.41
C TRP A 94 19.17 1.55 5.94
N GLU A 95 20.23 1.19 6.65
CA GLU A 95 20.25 1.05 8.11
C GLU A 95 20.15 2.40 8.81
N ASP A 96 20.77 3.41 8.22
CA ASP A 96 20.73 4.81 8.68
C ASP A 96 19.42 5.48 8.28
N ALA A 97 18.93 5.22 7.06
CA ALA A 97 17.72 5.80 6.54
C ALA A 97 16.42 5.25 7.18
N VAL A 98 16.42 4.00 7.67
CA VAL A 98 15.20 3.36 8.15
C VAL A 98 14.71 3.94 9.48
N LEU A 99 13.47 4.45 9.47
CA LEU A 99 12.78 4.93 10.68
C LEU A 99 11.98 3.83 11.35
N LYS A 100 11.31 2.98 10.54
CA LYS A 100 10.55 1.84 11.06
C LYS A 100 10.70 0.64 10.13
N LYS A 101 11.33 -0.40 10.65
CA LYS A 101 11.48 -1.68 9.96
C LYS A 101 10.16 -2.44 9.96
N ASP A 102 9.84 -3.08 8.81
CA ASP A 102 8.74 -4.03 8.70
C ASP A 102 7.39 -3.49 9.21
N ASN A 103 7.01 -2.31 8.73
CA ASN A 103 5.83 -1.57 9.17
C ASN A 103 4.52 -2.34 8.93
N GLY A 104 4.40 -2.98 7.77
CA GLY A 104 3.19 -3.71 7.42
C GLY A 104 3.36 -4.64 6.23
N ILE A 105 2.39 -5.52 6.06
CA ILE A 105 2.32 -6.45 4.94
C ILE A 105 1.33 -5.92 3.90
N HIS A 106 1.70 -6.01 2.62
CA HIS A 106 0.87 -5.55 1.51
C HIS A 106 0.18 -6.74 0.83
N ILE A 107 -1.14 -6.68 0.77
CA ILE A 107 -2.02 -7.71 0.19
C ILE A 107 -2.81 -7.08 -0.93
N ASN A 108 -2.60 -7.55 -2.16
CA ASN A 108 -3.47 -7.23 -3.28
C ASN A 108 -4.69 -8.15 -3.20
N TRP A 109 -5.83 -7.60 -2.79
CA TRP A 109 -7.07 -8.35 -2.80
C TRP A 109 -7.39 -8.80 -4.23
N PRO A 110 -7.90 -10.03 -4.43
CA PRO A 110 -8.29 -10.48 -5.76
C PRO A 110 -9.19 -9.46 -6.46
N SER A 111 -8.89 -9.13 -7.70
CA SER A 111 -9.64 -8.10 -8.41
C SER A 111 -10.71 -8.69 -9.34
N ILE A 112 -11.90 -8.11 -9.26
CA ILE A 112 -13.01 -8.42 -10.15
C ILE A 112 -12.70 -7.91 -11.58
N GLN A 113 -11.96 -6.84 -11.70
CA GLN A 113 -11.71 -6.12 -12.95
C GLN A 113 -10.70 -6.79 -13.88
N THR A 114 -9.77 -7.62 -13.37
CA THR A 114 -8.79 -8.34 -14.21
C THR A 114 -9.42 -9.31 -15.21
N SER A 115 -10.71 -9.52 -15.10
CA SER A 115 -11.51 -10.40 -15.97
C SER A 115 -12.23 -9.68 -17.12
N LEU A 116 -12.37 -8.34 -17.05
CA LEU A 116 -13.13 -7.55 -18.03
C LEU A 116 -12.33 -7.12 -19.27
N GLY A 117 -11.01 -7.34 -19.29
CA GLY A 117 -10.11 -6.86 -20.35
C GLY A 117 -10.11 -7.63 -21.68
N SER A 118 -11.03 -8.56 -21.92
CA SER A 118 -11.20 -9.18 -23.25
C SER A 118 -12.69 -9.36 -23.56
N ASP A 119 -13.13 -8.78 -24.65
CA ASP A 119 -14.51 -8.83 -25.20
C ASP A 119 -15.07 -10.25 -25.50
N GLN A 120 -14.44 -11.29 -24.97
CA GLN A 120 -14.79 -12.69 -25.27
C GLN A 120 -14.96 -13.59 -24.03
N LYS A 121 -15.00 -13.06 -22.81
CA LYS A 121 -15.25 -13.94 -21.64
C LYS A 121 -16.74 -14.12 -21.42
N LYS A 122 -17.16 -15.41 -21.37
CA LYS A 122 -18.53 -15.81 -21.04
C LYS A 122 -18.95 -15.21 -19.70
N ASP A 123 -20.16 -14.71 -19.63
CA ASP A 123 -20.79 -14.26 -18.39
C ASP A 123 -20.65 -15.33 -17.30
N GLY A 124 -19.92 -14.97 -16.22
CA GLY A 124 -19.76 -15.84 -15.06
C GLY A 124 -18.35 -16.35 -14.77
N GLU A 125 -17.48 -16.52 -15.77
CA GLU A 125 -16.10 -17.05 -15.56
C GLU A 125 -15.25 -16.19 -14.61
N TRP A 126 -15.49 -14.90 -14.55
CA TRP A 126 -14.78 -14.01 -13.64
C TRP A 126 -15.16 -14.27 -12.17
N LYS A 127 -16.42 -14.66 -11.90
CA LYS A 127 -16.90 -14.97 -10.54
C LYS A 127 -16.22 -16.19 -9.99
N GLU A 128 -16.05 -17.23 -10.79
CA GLU A 128 -15.34 -18.46 -10.41
C GLU A 128 -13.88 -18.16 -10.09
N LYS A 129 -13.19 -17.43 -10.99
CA LYS A 129 -11.78 -17.03 -10.77
C LYS A 129 -11.59 -16.15 -9.54
N TYR A 130 -12.50 -15.22 -9.32
CA TYR A 130 -12.47 -14.38 -8.13
C TYR A 130 -12.63 -15.24 -6.87
N ALA A 131 -13.63 -16.11 -6.84
CA ALA A 131 -13.89 -17.02 -5.72
C ALA A 131 -12.72 -17.98 -5.45
N GLU A 132 -12.10 -18.53 -6.51
CA GLU A 132 -10.89 -19.34 -6.41
C GLU A 132 -9.75 -18.55 -5.78
N SER A 133 -9.45 -17.35 -6.28
CA SER A 133 -8.36 -16.50 -5.78
C SER A 133 -8.58 -16.08 -4.33
N VAL A 134 -9.83 -15.77 -3.94
CA VAL A 134 -10.18 -15.47 -2.55
C VAL A 134 -10.01 -16.72 -1.68
N THR A 135 -10.39 -17.90 -2.20
CA THR A 135 -10.24 -19.18 -1.49
C THR A 135 -8.78 -19.52 -1.25
N GLU A 136 -7.90 -19.33 -2.24
CA GLU A 136 -6.45 -19.52 -2.10
C GLU A 136 -5.86 -18.60 -1.02
N LEU A 137 -6.27 -17.32 -1.01
CA LEU A 137 -5.84 -16.37 0.01
C LEU A 137 -6.29 -16.80 1.41
N LYS A 138 -7.56 -17.18 1.56
CA LYS A 138 -8.11 -17.69 2.82
C LYS A 138 -7.39 -18.94 3.30
N GLN A 139 -7.07 -19.87 2.40
CA GLN A 139 -6.33 -21.08 2.71
C GLN A 139 -4.91 -20.75 3.22
N PHE A 140 -4.22 -19.82 2.56
CA PHE A 140 -2.90 -19.37 3.00
C PHE A 140 -2.94 -18.81 4.44
N PHE A 141 -3.94 -17.99 4.78
CA PHE A 141 -4.08 -17.43 6.12
C PHE A 141 -4.37 -18.49 7.17
N LYS A 142 -5.23 -19.48 6.86
CA LYS A 142 -5.50 -20.64 7.75
C LYS A 142 -4.25 -21.46 8.02
N GLU A 143 -3.45 -21.73 6.99
CA GLU A 143 -2.19 -22.46 7.14
C GLU A 143 -1.16 -21.67 7.95
N ALA A 144 -1.05 -20.35 7.70
CA ALA A 144 -0.17 -19.48 8.45
C ALA A 144 -0.60 -19.36 9.93
N GLU A 145 -1.91 -19.31 10.20
CA GLU A 145 -2.45 -19.28 11.55
C GLU A 145 -2.17 -20.61 12.27
N ALA A 146 -2.42 -21.75 11.62
CA ALA A 146 -2.11 -23.05 12.17
C ALA A 146 -0.61 -23.20 12.50
N TYR A 147 0.25 -22.71 11.59
CA TYR A 147 1.69 -22.63 11.84
C TYR A 147 2.02 -21.74 13.04
N ASN A 148 1.38 -20.60 13.16
CA ASN A 148 1.61 -19.67 14.28
C ASN A 148 1.20 -20.26 15.64
N LYS A 149 0.14 -21.09 15.68
CA LYS A 149 -0.37 -21.75 16.89
C LYS A 149 0.44 -22.97 17.30
N ALA A 150 1.21 -23.57 16.39
CA ALA A 150 2.01 -24.76 16.68
C ALA A 150 3.23 -24.40 17.55
N GLU A 151 3.45 -25.19 18.60
CA GLU A 151 4.58 -25.00 19.53
C GLU A 151 5.93 -25.42 18.92
N TYR A 152 5.89 -26.36 17.97
CA TYR A 152 7.09 -26.94 17.35
C TYR A 152 6.92 -27.10 15.85
N HIS A 153 7.98 -26.79 15.09
CA HIS A 153 8.04 -26.99 13.64
C HIS A 153 9.26 -27.85 13.28
N LEU A 154 9.01 -28.95 12.55
CA LEU A 154 10.09 -29.81 12.02
C LEU A 154 10.97 -29.02 11.03
N GLU A 155 10.31 -28.22 10.17
CA GLU A 155 10.98 -27.37 9.20
C GLU A 155 10.45 -25.93 9.31
N LYS A 156 11.35 -24.97 9.22
CA LYS A 156 11.01 -23.55 9.27
C LYS A 156 10.49 -23.07 7.92
N ASN A 157 9.22 -22.66 7.88
CA ASN A 157 8.64 -22.04 6.69
C ASN A 157 8.77 -20.51 6.78
N ILE A 158 9.69 -19.94 5.96
CA ILE A 158 10.00 -18.50 5.99
C ILE A 158 8.78 -17.60 5.68
N ARG A 159 7.83 -18.09 4.87
CA ARG A 159 6.59 -17.36 4.57
C ARG A 159 5.72 -17.25 5.79
N PHE A 160 5.51 -18.35 6.50
CA PHE A 160 4.68 -18.36 7.70
C PHE A 160 5.36 -17.68 8.89
N GLU A 161 6.70 -17.77 8.99
CA GLU A 161 7.46 -16.98 9.97
C GLU A 161 7.25 -15.48 9.80
N ALA A 162 7.20 -14.98 8.55
CA ALA A 162 6.95 -13.58 8.27
C ALA A 162 5.53 -13.12 8.63
N MET A 163 4.57 -14.07 8.77
CA MET A 163 3.20 -13.79 9.19
C MET A 163 3.03 -13.71 10.72
N LYS A 164 3.91 -14.31 11.51
CA LYS A 164 3.81 -14.28 12.99
C LYS A 164 3.63 -12.88 13.58
N PRO A 165 4.40 -11.84 13.14
CA PRO A 165 4.19 -10.48 13.64
C PRO A 165 2.84 -9.87 13.26
N VAL A 166 2.19 -10.33 12.18
CA VAL A 166 0.84 -9.91 11.78
C VAL A 166 -0.18 -10.44 12.78
N PHE A 167 -0.14 -11.74 13.06
CA PHE A 167 -1.01 -12.37 14.07
C PHE A 167 -0.77 -11.82 15.49
N ALA A 168 0.45 -11.36 15.78
CA ALA A 168 0.79 -10.69 17.05
C ALA A 168 0.43 -9.17 17.04
N GLN A 169 -0.26 -8.67 16.02
CA GLN A 169 -0.65 -7.26 15.83
C GLN A 169 0.53 -6.26 15.88
N LYS A 170 1.73 -6.73 15.58
CA LYS A 170 2.95 -5.89 15.52
C LYS A 170 3.18 -5.28 14.13
N LYS A 171 2.46 -5.78 13.12
CA LYS A 171 2.47 -5.28 11.74
C LYS A 171 1.06 -4.96 11.29
N LYS A 172 0.91 -3.87 10.54
CA LYS A 172 -0.34 -3.51 9.86
C LYS A 172 -0.56 -4.40 8.63
N VAL A 173 -1.81 -4.50 8.20
CA VAL A 173 -2.19 -5.15 6.96
C VAL A 173 -2.70 -4.10 5.99
N PHE A 174 -1.93 -3.82 4.95
CA PHE A 174 -2.31 -2.91 3.87
C PHE A 174 -3.02 -3.72 2.78
N VAL A 175 -4.32 -3.48 2.63
CA VAL A 175 -5.15 -4.20 1.67
C VAL A 175 -5.40 -3.30 0.47
N HIS A 176 -4.93 -3.71 -0.69
CA HIS A 176 -5.15 -3.02 -1.95
C HIS A 176 -6.45 -3.52 -2.58
N ALA A 177 -7.47 -2.68 -2.59
CA ALA A 177 -8.77 -2.96 -3.18
C ALA A 177 -9.46 -1.65 -3.61
N ASP A 178 -10.21 -1.68 -4.71
CA ASP A 178 -10.85 -0.50 -5.27
C ASP A 178 -12.37 -0.59 -5.31
N ARG A 179 -12.94 -1.76 -5.53
CA ARG A 179 -14.37 -1.95 -5.76
C ARG A 179 -15.14 -2.28 -4.49
N VAL A 180 -16.41 -1.91 -4.44
CA VAL A 180 -17.31 -2.15 -3.31
C VAL A 180 -17.22 -3.59 -2.80
N GLN A 181 -17.35 -4.57 -3.71
CA GLN A 181 -17.32 -5.99 -3.33
C GLN A 181 -15.94 -6.40 -2.82
N GLU A 182 -14.86 -5.99 -3.48
CA GLU A 182 -13.48 -6.29 -3.08
C GLU A 182 -13.20 -5.76 -1.67
N ILE A 183 -13.56 -4.50 -1.40
CA ILE A 183 -13.37 -3.85 -0.10
C ILE A 183 -14.21 -4.56 0.97
N THR A 184 -15.48 -4.84 0.66
CA THR A 184 -16.40 -5.48 1.60
C THR A 184 -15.93 -6.89 1.95
N ASP A 185 -15.57 -7.70 0.95
CA ASP A 185 -15.09 -9.07 1.15
C ASP A 185 -13.78 -9.09 1.95
N ALA A 186 -12.88 -8.13 1.69
CA ALA A 186 -11.62 -7.99 2.43
C ALA A 186 -11.87 -7.61 3.89
N VAL A 187 -12.71 -6.61 4.14
CA VAL A 187 -13.02 -6.16 5.50
C VAL A 187 -13.62 -7.29 6.32
N TYR A 188 -14.64 -7.99 5.80
CA TYR A 188 -15.26 -9.10 6.52
C TYR A 188 -14.33 -10.30 6.71
N PHE A 189 -13.44 -10.55 5.76
CA PHE A 189 -12.45 -11.61 5.94
C PHE A 189 -11.47 -11.30 7.07
N PHE A 190 -11.00 -10.06 7.14
CA PHE A 190 -10.03 -9.69 8.17
C PHE A 190 -10.66 -9.39 9.53
N ASP A 191 -11.97 -9.15 9.61
CA ASP A 191 -12.70 -9.05 10.89
C ASP A 191 -12.50 -10.33 11.75
N GLU A 192 -12.30 -11.49 11.12
CA GLU A 192 -12.04 -12.76 11.83
C GLU A 192 -10.71 -12.77 12.61
N TYR A 193 -9.76 -11.89 12.25
CA TYR A 193 -8.40 -11.88 12.78
C TYR A 193 -8.09 -10.66 13.67
N ASP A 194 -8.98 -9.68 13.75
CA ASP A 194 -8.77 -8.42 14.50
C ASP A 194 -7.47 -7.68 14.11
N PHE A 195 -7.12 -7.69 12.82
CA PHE A 195 -5.91 -7.04 12.33
C PHE A 195 -6.06 -5.53 12.20
N GLN A 196 -4.93 -4.82 12.35
CA GLN A 196 -4.86 -3.39 12.05
C GLN A 196 -4.85 -3.17 10.54
N LEU A 197 -6.04 -3.01 9.95
CA LEU A 197 -6.18 -2.81 8.51
C LEU A 197 -5.90 -1.38 8.08
N VAL A 198 -5.39 -1.23 6.87
CA VAL A 198 -5.30 0.01 6.10
C VAL A 198 -5.76 -0.29 4.68
N LEU A 199 -6.79 0.39 4.21
CA LEU A 199 -7.24 0.27 2.83
C LEU A 199 -6.35 1.11 1.93
N VAL A 200 -5.83 0.53 0.84
CA VAL A 200 -5.02 1.22 -0.18
C VAL A 200 -5.73 1.14 -1.52
N GLY A 201 -5.87 2.26 -2.20
CA GLY A 201 -6.70 2.41 -3.39
C GLY A 201 -8.04 3.01 -3.03
N GLY A 202 -9.04 2.16 -2.80
CA GLY A 202 -10.32 2.58 -2.24
C GLY A 202 -11.13 3.49 -3.14
N TYR A 203 -11.16 3.24 -4.46
CA TYR A 203 -11.95 4.06 -5.37
C TYR A 203 -13.43 4.14 -4.96
N ASP A 204 -14.03 3.02 -4.59
CA ASP A 204 -15.42 2.96 -4.12
C ASP A 204 -15.56 3.13 -2.58
N ALA A 205 -14.50 3.53 -1.87
CA ALA A 205 -14.51 3.65 -0.40
C ALA A 205 -15.57 4.63 0.11
N TRP A 206 -15.91 5.65 -0.67
CA TRP A 206 -16.94 6.64 -0.32
C TRP A 206 -18.33 6.01 -0.16
N LEU A 207 -18.63 4.93 -0.88
CA LEU A 207 -19.88 4.15 -0.73
C LEU A 207 -19.89 3.32 0.55
N LEU A 208 -18.71 3.01 1.09
CA LEU A 208 -18.51 2.16 2.27
C LEU A 208 -17.97 2.95 3.47
N ALA A 209 -18.08 4.28 3.44
CA ALA A 209 -17.46 5.15 4.44
C ALA A 209 -17.92 4.82 5.87
N ASP A 210 -19.18 4.49 6.08
CA ASP A 210 -19.71 4.13 7.39
C ASP A 210 -19.13 2.78 7.86
N LEU A 211 -19.01 1.77 6.99
CA LEU A 211 -18.39 0.49 7.29
C LEU A 211 -16.92 0.65 7.70
N LEU A 212 -16.16 1.44 6.94
CA LEU A 212 -14.75 1.69 7.21
C LEU A 212 -14.54 2.48 8.50
N LYS A 213 -15.42 3.44 8.78
CA LYS A 213 -15.40 4.23 10.01
C LYS A 213 -15.67 3.37 11.24
N ASP A 214 -16.72 2.55 11.21
CA ASP A 214 -17.10 1.69 12.34
C ASP A 214 -15.96 0.73 12.74
N ARG A 215 -15.11 0.35 11.79
CA ARG A 215 -13.93 -0.50 12.00
C ARG A 215 -12.63 0.27 12.15
N SER A 216 -12.70 1.62 12.14
CA SER A 216 -11.52 2.49 12.25
C SER A 216 -10.44 2.17 11.19
N ILE A 217 -10.85 1.84 9.97
CA ILE A 217 -9.96 1.52 8.85
C ILE A 217 -9.57 2.81 8.13
N PRO A 218 -8.31 3.26 8.20
CA PRO A 218 -7.85 4.42 7.43
C PRO A 218 -7.72 4.08 5.94
N VAL A 219 -7.85 5.11 5.10
CA VAL A 219 -7.81 4.98 3.65
C VAL A 219 -6.61 5.73 3.08
N VAL A 220 -5.77 5.03 2.34
CA VAL A 220 -4.71 5.59 1.51
C VAL A 220 -5.26 5.65 0.09
N LEU A 221 -5.77 6.83 -0.28
CA LEU A 221 -6.33 7.06 -1.61
C LEU A 221 -5.23 7.11 -2.66
N ARG A 222 -5.47 6.44 -3.78
CA ARG A 222 -4.63 6.60 -4.96
C ARG A 222 -4.69 8.05 -5.47
N ARG A 223 -3.80 8.35 -6.42
CA ARG A 223 -3.73 9.63 -7.07
C ARG A 223 -5.11 10.15 -7.46
N VAL A 224 -5.48 11.30 -6.91
CA VAL A 224 -6.80 11.91 -7.11
C VAL A 224 -6.91 12.68 -8.43
N HIS A 225 -5.80 13.03 -9.06
CA HIS A 225 -5.75 13.70 -10.35
C HIS A 225 -5.81 12.66 -11.49
N GLU A 226 -6.93 11.94 -11.55
CA GLU A 226 -7.22 10.93 -12.58
C GLU A 226 -8.66 11.10 -13.08
N LEU A 227 -8.93 10.50 -14.23
CA LEU A 227 -10.30 10.38 -14.72
C LEU A 227 -11.07 9.35 -13.87
N PRO A 228 -12.40 9.47 -13.78
CA PRO A 228 -13.23 8.45 -13.13
C PRO A 228 -13.02 7.06 -13.72
N MET A 229 -13.14 6.04 -12.87
CA MET A 229 -13.01 4.65 -13.32
C MET A 229 -14.24 4.14 -14.04
N ASN A 230 -15.42 4.71 -13.76
CA ASN A 230 -16.67 4.33 -14.41
C ASN A 230 -17.19 5.49 -15.27
N GLN A 231 -17.87 5.16 -16.38
CA GLN A 231 -18.44 6.18 -17.29
C GLN A 231 -19.55 7.01 -16.66
N ASP A 232 -20.28 6.43 -15.69
CA ASP A 232 -21.41 7.05 -15.02
C ASP A 232 -21.02 7.85 -13.78
N ASP A 233 -19.74 7.85 -13.41
CA ASP A 233 -19.25 8.63 -12.27
C ASP A 233 -19.09 10.11 -12.64
N ASP A 234 -19.31 11.00 -11.68
CA ASP A 234 -19.01 12.42 -11.83
C ASP A 234 -17.54 12.61 -12.22
N VAL A 235 -17.27 13.45 -13.22
CA VAL A 235 -15.92 13.72 -13.74
C VAL A 235 -14.96 14.17 -12.64
N ASP A 236 -15.46 14.87 -11.65
CA ASP A 236 -14.67 15.40 -10.52
C ASP A 236 -14.73 14.54 -9.26
N LEU A 237 -15.33 13.34 -9.31
CA LEU A 237 -15.40 12.42 -8.18
C LEU A 237 -14.02 12.13 -7.55
N PRO A 238 -12.96 11.79 -8.32
CA PRO A 238 -11.65 11.53 -7.73
C PRO A 238 -11.09 12.71 -6.93
N TYR A 239 -11.34 13.94 -7.40
CA TYR A 239 -10.90 15.17 -6.72
C TYR A 239 -11.68 15.46 -5.44
N LYS A 240 -12.96 15.09 -5.39
CA LYS A 240 -13.84 15.29 -4.22
C LYS A 240 -13.68 14.22 -3.15
N MET A 241 -13.17 13.05 -3.53
CA MET A 241 -13.13 11.86 -2.67
C MET A 241 -12.41 12.07 -1.34
N PRO A 242 -11.23 12.72 -1.27
CA PRO A 242 -10.56 13.00 0.00
C PRO A 242 -11.46 13.75 0.98
N LYS A 243 -12.16 14.77 0.48
CA LYS A 243 -13.10 15.56 1.29
C LYS A 243 -14.31 14.73 1.73
N ILE A 244 -14.91 13.97 0.83
CA ILE A 244 -16.08 13.12 1.14
C ILE A 244 -15.75 12.17 2.30
N LEU A 245 -14.61 11.50 2.24
CA LEU A 245 -14.19 10.57 3.28
C LEU A 245 -13.81 11.27 4.59
N ALA A 246 -13.12 12.40 4.50
CA ALA A 246 -12.75 13.21 5.68
C ALA A 246 -13.97 13.78 6.40
N ASP A 247 -14.97 14.28 5.66
CA ASP A 247 -16.24 14.78 6.21
C ASP A 247 -17.03 13.66 6.93
N LYS A 248 -16.87 12.42 6.52
CA LYS A 248 -17.40 11.23 7.21
C LYS A 248 -16.60 10.87 8.47
N GLY A 249 -15.45 11.49 8.70
CA GLY A 249 -14.59 11.28 9.86
C GLY A 249 -13.58 10.13 9.68
N LEU A 250 -13.28 9.73 8.45
CA LEU A 250 -12.22 8.77 8.15
C LEU A 250 -10.85 9.44 8.16
N LEU A 251 -9.84 8.71 8.60
CA LEU A 251 -8.45 9.10 8.39
C LEU A 251 -8.07 8.82 6.95
N VAL A 252 -7.77 9.87 6.19
CA VAL A 252 -7.43 9.79 4.77
C VAL A 252 -5.99 10.22 4.55
N CYS A 253 -5.29 9.50 3.67
CA CYS A 253 -3.95 9.80 3.23
C CYS A 253 -3.92 9.77 1.69
N LEU A 254 -3.11 10.63 1.06
CA LEU A 254 -2.96 10.65 -0.39
C LEU A 254 -1.72 9.87 -0.79
N ASP A 255 -1.88 9.01 -1.78
CA ASP A 255 -0.83 8.26 -2.43
C ASP A 255 -0.63 8.77 -3.87
N ASN A 256 0.57 8.67 -4.37
CA ASN A 256 0.88 8.99 -5.76
C ASN A 256 1.16 7.74 -6.59
N SER A 257 0.49 6.63 -6.28
CA SER A 257 0.61 5.40 -7.08
C SER A 257 0.08 5.57 -8.51
N GLY A 258 0.71 4.92 -9.46
CA GLY A 258 0.37 4.98 -10.86
C GLY A 258 1.60 4.94 -11.78
N SER A 259 1.42 5.31 -13.05
CA SER A 259 2.52 5.38 -14.01
C SER A 259 3.58 6.39 -13.57
N MET A 260 4.86 6.00 -13.67
CA MET A 260 6.00 6.81 -13.25
C MET A 260 5.99 7.22 -11.76
N GLU A 261 5.43 6.39 -10.93
CA GLU A 261 5.11 6.61 -9.52
C GLU A 261 6.29 7.12 -8.68
N ALA A 262 7.46 6.51 -8.79
CA ALA A 262 8.62 6.94 -8.03
C ALA A 262 8.97 8.41 -8.33
N MET A 263 9.00 8.81 -9.60
CA MET A 263 9.27 10.21 -9.99
C MET A 263 8.08 11.13 -9.69
N GLY A 264 6.86 10.63 -9.83
CA GLY A 264 5.63 11.38 -9.58
C GLY A 264 5.44 11.76 -8.12
N THR A 265 6.06 11.05 -7.17
CA THR A 265 5.97 11.33 -5.73
C THR A 265 6.35 12.78 -5.38
N ARG A 266 7.20 13.44 -6.14
CA ARG A 266 7.53 14.87 -5.99
C ARG A 266 6.30 15.78 -6.08
N ASN A 267 5.21 15.32 -6.70
CA ASN A 267 3.99 16.09 -6.88
C ASN A 267 3.01 15.94 -5.70
N LEU A 268 3.32 15.11 -4.71
CA LEU A 268 2.46 14.90 -3.55
C LEU A 268 2.01 16.19 -2.85
N PRO A 269 2.88 17.23 -2.67
CA PRO A 269 2.45 18.50 -2.10
C PRO A 269 1.39 19.23 -2.94
N PHE A 270 1.41 19.07 -4.26
CA PHE A 270 0.43 19.68 -5.15
C PHE A 270 -0.91 18.94 -5.17
N TYR A 271 -0.93 17.66 -4.80
CA TYR A 271 -2.18 16.91 -4.62
C TYR A 271 -2.84 17.19 -3.27
N ALA A 272 -2.04 17.62 -2.30
CA ALA A 272 -2.52 17.93 -0.94
C ALA A 272 -3.04 19.36 -0.79
N GLY A 273 -2.68 20.28 -1.70
CA GLY A 273 -3.11 21.67 -1.73
C GLY A 273 -4.31 21.90 -2.61
#